data_6cd99cb137e20293014816e656215eb5
#
_entry.id   6cd99cb137e20293014816e656215eb5
#
_cell.length_a   1.000
_cell.length_b   1.000
_cell.length_c   1.000
_cell.angle_alpha   90.00
_cell.angle_beta   90.00
_cell.angle_gamma   90.00
#
_symmetry.space_group_name_H-M   'P 1'
#
loop_
_entity.id
_entity.type
_entity.pdbx_description
1 polymer ?
#
loop_
_entity_poly.entity_id
_entity_poly.type
_entity_poly.pdbx_seq_one_letter_code
_entity_poly.pdbx_strand_id
1 'polypeptide(L)'
;MSLQGGCFCGAVRYEAHGQPFNSTLCHCTDCRKASGAPAFAWFSVKTVSLHWTASAPQRFRSSEHALRSFCPSCGTTLTWHDDRWPDEIDLATASLDDPEQLPPADHTFVRSRLNWVNCDDGLPQYQTTRSSG
;
A
#
# COMPACT_ATOMS: atom_id res chain seq x y z
N MET A 1 -15.71 -9.51 -3.43
CA MET A 1 -14.33 -10.00 -3.64
C MET A 1 -13.66 -10.20 -2.29
N SER A 2 -12.87 -11.25 -2.15
CA SER A 2 -12.11 -11.52 -0.93
C SER A 2 -10.63 -11.64 -1.30
N LEU A 3 -9.80 -10.84 -0.63
CA LEU A 3 -8.36 -10.82 -0.83
C LEU A 3 -7.68 -11.34 0.43
N GLN A 4 -6.65 -12.14 0.27
CA GLN A 4 -5.87 -12.67 1.39
C GLN A 4 -4.40 -12.35 1.17
N GLY A 5 -3.70 -12.09 2.25
CA GLY A 5 -2.29 -11.80 2.21
C GLY A 5 -1.66 -11.79 3.58
N GLY A 6 -0.42 -11.37 3.64
CA GLY A 6 0.31 -11.30 4.89
C GLY A 6 1.78 -11.00 4.69
N CYS A 7 2.55 -11.12 5.77
CA CYS A 7 3.96 -10.81 5.78
C CYS A 7 4.81 -12.01 5.28
N PHE A 8 6.07 -11.73 5.06
CA PHE A 8 7.04 -12.72 4.56
C PHE A 8 7.15 -13.95 5.46
N CYS A 9 7.19 -13.77 6.78
CA CYS A 9 7.33 -14.90 7.71
C CYS A 9 6.02 -15.60 8.03
N GLY A 10 4.88 -15.05 7.64
CA GLY A 10 3.56 -15.63 7.88
C GLY A 10 2.96 -15.32 9.24
N ALA A 11 3.66 -14.61 10.14
CA ALA A 11 3.13 -14.28 11.47
C ALA A 11 1.93 -13.34 11.37
N VAL A 12 1.94 -12.38 10.43
CA VAL A 12 0.84 -11.46 10.19
C VAL A 12 0.09 -11.91 8.95
N ARG A 13 -1.22 -12.14 9.11
CA ARG A 13 -2.10 -12.53 8.00
C ARG A 13 -3.34 -11.65 8.02
N TYR A 14 -3.92 -11.41 6.86
CA TYR A 14 -5.15 -10.62 6.75
C TYR A 14 -6.08 -11.15 5.67
N GLU A 15 -7.33 -10.77 5.82
CA GLU A 15 -8.38 -10.89 4.82
C GLU A 15 -9.01 -9.53 4.60
N ALA A 16 -9.25 -9.16 3.34
CA ALA A 16 -9.94 -7.94 2.99
C ALA A 16 -11.13 -8.28 2.08
N HIS A 17 -12.30 -7.81 2.46
CA HIS A 17 -13.54 -8.06 1.73
C HIS A 17 -13.99 -6.80 1.00
N GLY A 18 -14.94 -6.97 0.08
CA GLY A 18 -15.48 -5.88 -0.69
C GLY A 18 -14.60 -5.51 -1.88
N GLN A 19 -14.93 -4.40 -2.52
CA GLN A 19 -14.24 -3.96 -3.73
C GLN A 19 -13.04 -3.10 -3.36
N PRO A 20 -11.81 -3.51 -3.73
CA PRO A 20 -10.64 -2.65 -3.55
C PRO A 20 -10.68 -1.46 -4.52
N PHE A 21 -10.02 -0.37 -4.14
CA PHE A 21 -9.97 0.85 -4.95
C PHE A 21 -8.60 1.49 -4.82
N ASN A 22 -8.37 2.52 -5.64
CA ASN A 22 -7.11 3.30 -5.61
C ASN A 22 -5.84 2.46 -5.76
N SER A 23 -5.88 1.44 -6.63
CA SER A 23 -4.68 0.65 -6.92
C SER A 23 -3.67 1.51 -7.66
N THR A 24 -2.48 1.66 -7.09
CA THR A 24 -1.46 2.57 -7.63
C THR A 24 -0.06 2.05 -7.41
N LEU A 25 0.86 2.49 -8.25
CA LEU A 25 2.29 2.41 -7.97
C LEU A 25 2.74 3.80 -7.51
N CYS A 26 3.14 3.91 -6.25
CA CYS A 26 3.48 5.18 -5.60
C CYS A 26 4.98 5.42 -5.64
N HIS A 27 5.36 6.60 -6.14
CA HIS A 27 6.76 6.99 -6.29
C HIS A 27 7.20 8.00 -5.23
N CYS A 28 6.41 8.25 -4.19
CA CYS A 28 6.73 9.28 -3.20
C CYS A 28 7.96 8.88 -2.38
N THR A 29 8.68 9.90 -1.92
CA THR A 29 9.88 9.73 -1.13
C THR A 29 9.63 8.94 0.15
N ASP A 30 8.49 9.20 0.82
CA ASP A 30 8.16 8.54 2.07
C ASP A 30 7.91 7.05 1.87
N CYS A 31 7.18 6.66 0.83
CA CYS A 31 6.93 5.25 0.54
C CYS A 31 8.22 4.52 0.17
N ARG A 32 9.11 5.17 -0.60
CA ARG A 32 10.41 4.60 -0.92
C ARG A 32 11.26 4.38 0.34
N LYS A 33 11.36 5.41 1.17
CA LYS A 33 12.17 5.34 2.40
C LYS A 33 11.62 4.32 3.39
N ALA A 34 10.32 4.28 3.57
CA ALA A 34 9.69 3.38 4.52
C ALA A 34 9.79 1.91 4.11
N SER A 35 9.80 1.63 2.81
CA SER A 35 9.80 0.26 2.30
C SER A 35 11.16 -0.21 1.80
N GLY A 36 12.05 0.73 1.43
CA GLY A 36 13.30 0.39 0.76
C GLY A 36 13.13 0.03 -0.71
N ALA A 37 11.93 0.17 -1.27
CA ALA A 37 11.66 -0.13 -2.67
C ALA A 37 11.75 1.12 -3.54
N PRO A 38 12.10 1.01 -4.83
CA PRO A 38 12.17 2.18 -5.73
C PRO A 38 10.81 2.79 -6.02
N ALA A 39 9.74 2.01 -5.90
CA ALA A 39 8.35 2.43 -5.96
C ALA A 39 7.55 1.40 -5.19
N PHE A 40 6.37 1.77 -4.70
CA PHE A 40 5.60 0.88 -3.83
C PHE A 40 4.15 0.82 -4.28
N ALA A 41 3.64 -0.38 -4.49
CA ALA A 41 2.26 -0.59 -4.92
C ALA A 41 1.33 -0.65 -3.71
N TRP A 42 0.27 0.15 -3.75
CA TRP A 42 -0.78 0.21 -2.73
C TRP A 42 -2.14 0.00 -3.36
N PHE A 43 -3.06 -0.56 -2.60
CA PHE A 43 -4.48 -0.49 -2.90
C PHE A 43 -5.24 -0.17 -1.61
N SER A 44 -6.42 0.44 -1.76
CA SER A 44 -7.24 0.82 -0.63
C SER A 44 -8.40 -0.14 -0.45
N VAL A 45 -8.79 -0.34 0.79
CA VAL A 45 -10.05 -1.00 1.16
C VAL A 45 -10.71 -0.17 2.24
N LYS A 46 -12.00 -0.39 2.46
CA LYS A 46 -12.66 0.17 3.64
C LYS A 46 -12.07 -0.47 4.89
N THR A 47 -11.80 0.32 5.90
CA THR A 47 -11.18 -0.16 7.15
C THR A 47 -11.99 -1.29 7.77
N VAL A 48 -13.33 -1.19 7.73
CA VAL A 48 -14.22 -2.23 8.28
C VAL A 48 -14.12 -3.55 7.53
N SER A 49 -13.58 -3.55 6.33
CA SER A 49 -13.44 -4.76 5.50
C SER A 49 -12.13 -5.51 5.75
N LEU A 50 -11.22 -4.94 6.52
CA LEU A 50 -9.90 -5.54 6.79
C LEU A 50 -9.94 -6.26 8.13
N HIS A 51 -9.54 -7.53 8.10
CA HIS A 51 -9.49 -8.38 9.31
C HIS A 51 -8.12 -9.04 9.39
N TRP A 52 -7.46 -8.89 10.53
CA TRP A 52 -6.22 -9.59 10.82
C TRP A 52 -6.56 -10.99 11.33
N THR A 53 -6.09 -12.01 10.61
CA THR A 53 -6.47 -13.40 10.86
C THR A 53 -5.40 -14.20 11.62
N ALA A 54 -4.27 -13.57 11.93
CA ALA A 54 -3.21 -14.12 12.76
C ALA A 54 -2.70 -13.02 13.69
N SER A 55 -1.39 -12.86 13.86
CA SER A 55 -0.85 -11.80 14.71
C SER A 55 -1.12 -10.43 14.14
N ALA A 56 -1.34 -9.44 15.00
CA ALA A 56 -1.51 -8.05 14.59
C ALA A 56 -0.16 -7.45 14.19
N PRO A 57 -0.14 -6.52 13.21
CA PRO A 57 1.09 -5.83 12.88
C PRO A 57 1.45 -4.79 13.94
N GLN A 58 2.72 -4.40 13.95
CA GLN A 58 3.21 -3.25 14.71
C GLN A 58 2.94 -1.99 13.93
N ARG A 59 2.52 -0.91 14.59
CA ARG A 59 2.26 0.37 13.95
C ARG A 59 3.19 1.44 14.48
N PHE A 60 3.46 2.43 13.64
CA PHE A 60 4.17 3.64 14.05
C PHE A 60 3.63 4.84 13.28
N ARG A 61 3.74 6.01 13.90
CA ARG A 61 3.36 7.26 13.27
C ARG A 61 4.53 7.77 12.44
N SER A 62 4.39 7.74 11.11
CA SER A 62 5.46 8.13 10.19
C SER A 62 5.44 9.62 9.87
N SER A 63 4.30 10.29 10.06
CA SER A 63 4.16 11.73 9.89
C SER A 63 2.99 12.22 10.75
N GLU A 64 2.65 13.51 10.65
CA GLU A 64 1.59 14.10 11.45
C GLU A 64 0.27 13.32 11.37
N HIS A 65 -0.09 12.84 10.19
CA HIS A 65 -1.36 12.16 9.97
C HIS A 65 -1.23 10.71 9.49
N ALA A 66 -0.02 10.24 9.24
CA ALA A 66 0.19 8.91 8.67
C ALA A 66 0.62 7.90 9.72
N LEU A 67 -0.06 6.75 9.70
CA LEU A 67 0.28 5.56 10.49
C LEU A 67 0.67 4.46 9.51
N ARG A 68 1.82 3.83 9.74
CA ARG A 68 2.28 2.69 8.95
C ARG A 68 2.34 1.47 9.81
N SER A 69 2.09 0.29 9.22
CA SER A 69 2.24 -0.96 9.94
C SER A 69 3.19 -1.90 9.22
N PHE A 70 3.79 -2.78 9.99
CA PHE A 70 4.77 -3.75 9.52
C PHE A 70 4.75 -4.96 10.43
N CYS A 71 5.29 -6.08 9.95
CA CYS A 71 5.46 -7.26 10.80
C CYS A 71 6.62 -7.05 11.76
N PRO A 72 6.42 -7.15 13.07
CA PRO A 72 7.52 -6.95 14.02
C PRO A 72 8.58 -8.05 13.99
N SER A 73 8.25 -9.21 13.40
CA SER A 73 9.17 -10.35 13.32
C SER A 73 10.02 -10.33 12.06
N CYS A 74 9.47 -9.96 10.88
CA CYS A 74 10.20 -10.02 9.63
C CYS A 74 10.34 -8.66 8.94
N GLY A 75 9.66 -7.62 9.41
CA GLY A 75 9.80 -6.27 8.89
C GLY A 75 8.98 -5.94 7.64
N THR A 76 8.19 -6.86 7.13
CA THR A 76 7.37 -6.58 5.93
C THR A 76 6.48 -5.37 6.14
N THR A 77 6.55 -4.39 5.24
CA THR A 77 5.64 -3.24 5.21
C THR A 77 4.25 -3.70 4.78
N LEU A 78 3.22 -3.34 5.56
CA LEU A 78 1.88 -3.89 5.33
C LEU A 78 0.84 -2.82 5.03
N THR A 79 0.72 -1.76 5.84
CA THR A 79 -0.35 -0.76 5.65
C THR A 79 0.15 0.66 5.76
N TRP A 80 -0.61 1.55 5.14
CA TRP A 80 -0.52 3.00 5.32
C TRP A 80 -1.93 3.52 5.58
N HIS A 81 -2.08 4.39 6.59
CA HIS A 81 -3.37 4.90 7.01
C HIS A 81 -3.25 6.37 7.36
N ASP A 82 -4.12 7.21 6.78
CA ASP A 82 -4.23 8.62 7.12
C ASP A 82 -5.35 8.76 8.15
N ASP A 83 -5.02 9.29 9.33
CA ASP A 83 -6.00 9.39 10.43
C ASP A 83 -7.11 10.42 10.17
N ARG A 84 -6.95 11.28 9.15
CA ARG A 84 -8.01 12.17 8.69
C ARG A 84 -9.08 11.44 7.86
N TRP A 85 -8.75 10.23 7.37
CA TRP A 85 -9.64 9.40 6.56
C TRP A 85 -9.76 8.01 7.20
N PRO A 86 -10.42 7.93 8.39
CA PRO A 86 -10.40 6.69 9.18
C PRO A 86 -11.13 5.51 8.52
N ASP A 87 -11.99 5.79 7.55
CA ASP A 87 -12.83 4.75 6.93
C ASP A 87 -12.13 3.96 5.83
N GLU A 88 -10.91 4.36 5.45
CA GLU A 88 -10.15 3.65 4.43
C GLU A 88 -8.70 3.46 4.85
N ILE A 89 -8.09 2.37 4.37
CA ILE A 89 -6.71 2.00 4.69
C ILE A 89 -6.06 1.41 3.44
N ASP A 90 -4.78 1.69 3.27
CA ASP A 90 -4.00 1.16 2.14
C ASP A 90 -3.23 -0.08 2.57
N LEU A 91 -3.26 -1.09 1.72
CA LEU A 91 -2.51 -2.33 1.88
C LEU A 91 -1.42 -2.43 0.82
N ALA A 92 -0.29 -3.00 1.20
CA ALA A 92 0.80 -3.29 0.27
C ALA A 92 0.34 -4.35 -0.73
N THR A 93 0.26 -3.99 -2.01
CA THR A 93 -0.24 -4.89 -3.05
C THR A 93 0.58 -6.18 -3.12
N ALA A 94 1.91 -6.07 -3.03
CA ALA A 94 2.79 -7.22 -3.13
C ALA A 94 2.71 -8.16 -1.92
N SER A 95 2.04 -7.77 -0.83
CA SER A 95 1.79 -8.65 0.31
C SER A 95 0.59 -9.58 0.10
N LEU A 96 -0.19 -9.37 -0.97
CA LEU A 96 -1.26 -10.31 -1.35
C LEU A 96 -0.67 -11.67 -1.71
N ASP A 97 -1.42 -12.73 -1.42
CA ASP A 97 -1.02 -14.08 -1.84
C ASP A 97 -0.98 -14.20 -3.35
N ASP A 98 -1.89 -13.50 -4.05
CA ASP A 98 -1.91 -13.40 -5.50
C ASP A 98 -1.97 -11.94 -5.93
N PRO A 99 -0.83 -11.24 -5.98
CA PRO A 99 -0.82 -9.82 -6.36
C PRO A 99 -1.15 -9.57 -7.83
N GLU A 100 -1.08 -10.59 -8.68
CA GLU A 100 -1.44 -10.47 -10.09
C GLU A 100 -2.92 -10.14 -10.30
N GLN A 101 -3.77 -10.47 -9.33
CA GLN A 101 -5.21 -10.16 -9.44
C GLN A 101 -5.54 -8.69 -9.26
N LEU A 102 -4.57 -7.88 -8.83
CA LEU A 102 -4.81 -6.46 -8.55
C LEU A 102 -3.62 -5.59 -9.01
N PRO A 103 -3.39 -5.51 -10.34
CA PRO A 103 -2.31 -4.67 -10.83
C PRO A 103 -2.60 -3.19 -10.59
N PRO A 104 -1.56 -2.34 -10.49
CA PRO A 104 -1.77 -0.90 -10.39
C PRO A 104 -2.55 -0.37 -11.59
N ALA A 105 -3.46 0.57 -11.31
CA ALA A 105 -4.24 1.23 -12.36
C ALA A 105 -3.64 2.58 -12.77
N ASP A 106 -2.68 3.09 -11.99
CA ASP A 106 -2.01 4.36 -12.27
C ASP A 106 -0.69 4.46 -11.52
N HIS A 107 0.00 5.58 -11.74
CA HIS A 107 1.19 5.99 -10.99
C HIS A 107 0.87 7.28 -10.26
N THR A 108 1.20 7.35 -8.96
CA THR A 108 1.05 8.56 -8.16
C THR A 108 2.41 9.07 -7.71
N PHE A 109 2.49 10.38 -7.41
CA PHE A 109 3.71 11.05 -6.97
C PHE A 109 4.89 10.88 -7.95
N VAL A 110 4.59 10.93 -9.25
CA VAL A 110 5.64 10.77 -10.28
C VAL A 110 6.63 11.93 -10.26
N ARG A 111 6.31 13.08 -9.65
CA ARG A 111 7.28 14.16 -9.46
C ARG A 111 8.49 13.71 -8.66
N SER A 112 8.34 12.69 -7.83
CA SER A 112 9.42 12.13 -6.99
C SER A 112 10.01 10.85 -7.57
N ARG A 113 9.58 10.44 -8.76
CA ARG A 113 10.05 9.22 -9.42
C ARG A 113 11.57 9.24 -9.58
N LEU A 114 12.21 8.12 -9.30
CA LEU A 114 13.62 7.95 -9.59
C LEU A 114 13.83 7.88 -11.12
N ASN A 115 14.87 8.52 -11.61
CA ASN A 115 15.11 8.63 -13.05
C ASN A 115 15.27 7.26 -13.74
N TRP A 116 15.75 6.27 -13.01
CA TRP A 116 15.98 4.93 -13.55
C TRP A 116 14.77 4.00 -13.41
N VAL A 117 13.65 4.49 -12.84
CA VAL A 117 12.38 3.75 -12.79
C VAL A 117 11.55 4.14 -14.00
N ASN A 118 11.27 3.16 -14.85
CA ASN A 118 10.50 3.38 -16.07
C ASN A 118 9.00 3.23 -15.79
N CYS A 119 8.22 4.27 -16.14
CA CYS A 119 6.76 4.27 -16.02
C CYS A 119 6.08 4.23 -17.40
N ASP A 120 6.77 3.74 -18.43
CA ASP A 120 6.28 3.71 -19.81
C ASP A 120 5.41 2.47 -20.05
N ASP A 121 4.30 2.40 -19.33
CA ASP A 121 3.35 1.27 -19.37
C ASP A 121 1.95 1.68 -19.82
N GLY A 122 1.79 2.95 -20.25
CA GLY A 122 0.50 3.45 -20.73
C GLY A 122 -0.50 3.81 -19.63
N LEU A 123 -0.15 3.61 -18.36
CA LEU A 123 -1.04 3.96 -17.25
C LEU A 123 -1.06 5.46 -16.99
N PRO A 124 -2.17 6.02 -16.50
CA PRO A 124 -2.21 7.41 -16.07
C PRO A 124 -1.12 7.72 -15.04
N GLN A 125 -0.54 8.90 -15.13
CA GLN A 125 0.52 9.36 -14.24
C GLN A 125 0.10 10.69 -13.61
N TYR A 126 0.20 10.77 -12.28
CA TYR A 126 -0.17 11.96 -11.52
C TYR A 126 1.05 12.48 -10.76
N GLN A 127 1.25 13.81 -10.81
CA GLN A 127 2.40 14.44 -10.16
C GLN A 127 2.40 14.23 -8.65
N THR A 128 1.21 14.28 -8.05
CA THR A 128 1.01 13.96 -6.62
C THR A 128 -0.15 12.96 -6.51
N THR A 129 -1.24 13.30 -5.85
CA THR A 129 -2.41 12.43 -5.76
C THR A 129 -3.20 12.43 -7.08
N ARG A 130 -4.15 11.52 -7.23
CA ARG A 130 -5.02 11.45 -8.42
C ARG A 130 -5.78 12.74 -8.66
N SER A 131 -6.13 13.45 -7.60
CA SER A 131 -6.85 14.73 -7.72
C SER A 131 -5.97 15.85 -8.24
N SER A 132 -4.65 15.69 -8.24
CA SER A 132 -3.73 16.72 -8.75
C SER A 132 -3.60 16.69 -10.27
N GLY A 133 -4.13 15.66 -10.92
CA GLY A 133 -4.12 15.52 -12.38
C GLY A 133 -2.76 15.33 -12.97
#